data_086512fe25f100fb71f3c0b739417f72
#
_entry.id   086512fe25f100fb71f3c0b739417f72
#
_cell.length_a   1.000
_cell.length_b   1.000
_cell.length_c   1.000
_cell.angle_alpha   90.00
_cell.angle_beta   90.00
_cell.angle_gamma   90.00
#
_symmetry.space_group_name_H-M   'P 1'
#
loop_
_entity.id
_entity.type
_entity.pdbx_description
1 polymer ?
#
loop_
_entity_poly.entity_id
_entity_poly.type
_entity_poly.pdbx_seq_one_letter_code
_entity_poly.pdbx_strand_id
1 'polypeptide(L)'
;MLVTLIDGECALCSAYARVVSSLDRAGVVYFETQQSDVGRAVLRRARMPEDLSTIVVVEAACGDVRGYVKSTAVLRTFAALGAPWNAMGAFLLVPRVVRDGVYAFVAKNRHRVGKRASPAVGPKHAVLRRRMTRSLPKELVAE
;
A
#
# COMPACT_ATOMS: atom_id res chain seq x y z
N MET A 1 3.33 2.71 12.58
CA MET A 1 2.18 2.12 11.90
C MET A 1 2.23 2.49 10.43
N LEU A 2 1.92 1.57 9.55
CA LEU A 2 2.00 1.74 8.10
C LEU A 2 0.63 1.48 7.47
N VAL A 3 0.07 2.47 6.79
CA VAL A 3 -1.20 2.35 6.07
C VAL A 3 -0.93 2.33 4.58
N THR A 4 -1.32 1.25 3.92
CA THR A 4 -1.21 1.11 2.47
C THR A 4 -2.56 1.38 1.82
N LEU A 5 -2.60 2.42 1.01
CA LEU A 5 -3.76 2.85 0.26
C LEU A 5 -3.70 2.27 -1.15
N ILE A 6 -4.66 1.45 -1.49
CA ILE A 6 -4.71 0.73 -2.77
C ILE A 6 -5.94 1.15 -3.58
N ASP A 7 -5.84 1.01 -4.89
CA ASP A 7 -7.01 1.05 -5.76
C ASP A 7 -7.80 -0.26 -5.61
N GLY A 8 -9.04 -0.16 -5.14
CA GLY A 8 -9.91 -1.31 -4.89
C GLY A 8 -10.29 -2.09 -6.16
N GLU A 9 -10.19 -1.49 -7.33
CA GLU A 9 -10.53 -2.11 -8.62
C GLU A 9 -9.29 -2.67 -9.35
N CYS A 10 -8.09 -2.35 -8.88
CA CYS A 10 -6.84 -2.75 -9.50
C CYS A 10 -6.44 -4.18 -9.07
N ALA A 11 -6.42 -5.10 -10.01
CA ALA A 11 -6.03 -6.50 -9.76
C ALA A 11 -4.58 -6.66 -9.27
N LEU A 12 -3.65 -5.83 -9.75
CA LEU A 12 -2.26 -5.83 -9.30
C LEU A 12 -2.14 -5.34 -7.86
N CYS A 13 -2.89 -4.28 -7.51
CA CYS A 13 -2.96 -3.77 -6.14
C CYS A 13 -3.54 -4.82 -5.19
N SER A 14 -4.54 -5.55 -5.65
CA SER A 14 -5.15 -6.65 -4.91
C SER A 14 -4.18 -7.82 -4.69
N ALA A 15 -3.40 -8.17 -5.70
CA ALA A 15 -2.36 -9.19 -5.59
C ALA A 15 -1.26 -8.75 -4.61
N TYR A 16 -0.81 -7.51 -4.71
CA TYR A 16 0.16 -6.92 -3.79
C TYR A 16 -0.35 -6.97 -2.34
N ALA A 17 -1.57 -6.52 -2.08
CA ALA A 17 -2.16 -6.54 -0.75
C ALA A 17 -2.26 -7.95 -0.16
N ARG A 18 -2.59 -8.97 -0.98
CA ARG A 18 -2.60 -10.37 -0.55
C ARG A 18 -1.23 -10.88 -0.15
N VAL A 19 -0.22 -10.62 -0.99
CA VAL A 19 1.17 -11.04 -0.71
C VAL A 19 1.64 -10.39 0.58
N VAL A 20 1.54 -9.08 0.69
CA VAL A 20 1.95 -8.35 1.91
C VAL A 20 1.20 -8.85 3.14
N SER A 21 -0.11 -9.06 3.05
CA SER A 21 -0.92 -9.57 4.17
C SER A 21 -0.51 -10.97 4.61
N SER A 22 -0.05 -11.83 3.69
CA SER A 22 0.42 -13.18 4.01
C SER A 22 1.79 -13.17 4.68
N LEU A 23 2.63 -12.18 4.38
CA LEU A 23 3.98 -12.03 4.89
C LEU A 23 4.04 -11.24 6.21
N ASP A 24 3.07 -10.36 6.43
CA ASP A 24 3.00 -9.50 7.62
C ASP A 24 2.50 -10.26 8.85
N ARG A 25 3.39 -11.03 9.46
CA ARG A 25 3.12 -11.81 10.67
C ARG A 25 2.86 -10.92 11.90
N ALA A 26 3.53 -9.78 11.97
CA ALA A 26 3.42 -8.84 13.08
C ALA A 26 2.17 -7.95 13.01
N GLY A 27 1.48 -7.90 11.87
CA GLY A 27 0.27 -7.09 11.70
C GLY A 27 0.55 -5.58 11.71
N VAL A 28 1.70 -5.16 11.18
CA VAL A 28 2.13 -3.75 11.17
C VAL A 28 1.59 -2.96 9.99
N VAL A 29 1.11 -3.65 8.93
CA VAL A 29 0.58 -3.05 7.71
C VAL A 29 -0.94 -3.07 7.73
N TYR A 30 -1.54 -1.91 7.56
CA TYR A 30 -2.98 -1.71 7.39
C TYR A 30 -3.29 -1.44 5.93
N PHE A 31 -4.43 -1.90 5.46
CA PHE A 31 -4.88 -1.66 4.08
C PHE A 31 -6.18 -0.89 4.09
N GLU A 32 -6.27 0.08 3.20
CA GLU A 32 -7.49 0.84 2.96
C GLU A 32 -7.62 1.14 1.46
N THR A 33 -8.82 1.33 0.97
CA THR A 33 -9.03 1.74 -0.41
C THR A 33 -8.93 3.26 -0.53
N GLN A 34 -8.29 3.72 -1.59
CA GLN A 34 -8.19 5.16 -1.86
C GLN A 34 -9.57 5.80 -2.11
N GLN A 35 -10.54 5.00 -2.57
CA GLN A 35 -11.90 5.46 -2.88
C GLN A 35 -12.77 5.67 -1.64
N SER A 36 -12.43 5.06 -0.50
CA SER A 36 -13.18 5.21 0.74
C SER A 36 -13.03 6.60 1.36
N ASP A 37 -13.99 7.02 2.17
CA ASP A 37 -13.92 8.30 2.89
C ASP A 37 -12.71 8.34 3.82
N VAL A 38 -12.42 7.22 4.48
CA VAL A 38 -11.25 7.05 5.34
C VAL A 38 -9.96 7.16 4.53
N GLY A 39 -9.89 6.47 3.39
CA GLY A 39 -8.72 6.52 2.50
C GLY A 39 -8.45 7.95 2.01
N ARG A 40 -9.47 8.67 1.59
CA ARG A 40 -9.37 10.07 1.18
C ARG A 40 -8.92 11.00 2.31
N ALA A 41 -9.43 10.81 3.52
CA ALA A 41 -9.00 11.57 4.68
C ALA A 41 -7.50 11.35 4.98
N VAL A 42 -7.03 10.10 4.91
CA VAL A 42 -5.61 9.76 5.10
C VAL A 42 -4.74 10.36 4.00
N LEU A 43 -5.18 10.32 2.73
CA LEU A 43 -4.45 10.94 1.62
C LEU A 43 -4.29 12.44 1.80
N ARG A 44 -5.37 13.15 2.16
CA ARG A 44 -5.33 14.60 2.42
C ARG A 44 -4.38 14.93 3.55
N ARG A 45 -4.45 14.20 4.66
CA ARG A 45 -3.57 14.41 5.81
C ARG A 45 -2.09 14.19 5.47
N ALA A 46 -1.80 13.19 4.64
CA ALA A 46 -0.46 12.91 4.15
C ALA A 46 -0.02 13.83 2.99
N ARG A 47 -0.89 14.74 2.53
CA ARG A 47 -0.70 15.61 1.34
C ARG A 47 -0.33 14.80 0.09
N MET A 48 -1.02 13.67 -0.11
CA MET A 48 -0.81 12.77 -1.24
C MET A 48 -1.92 12.94 -2.30
N PRO A 49 -1.61 12.67 -3.58
CA PRO A 49 -2.59 12.78 -4.66
C PRO A 49 -3.72 11.75 -4.49
N GLU A 50 -4.94 12.14 -4.83
CA GLU A 50 -6.16 11.32 -4.80
C GLU A 50 -6.51 10.75 -6.20
N ASP A 51 -5.51 10.59 -7.08
CA ASP A 51 -5.70 10.31 -8.50
C ASP A 51 -5.74 8.80 -8.86
N LEU A 52 -5.68 7.92 -7.88
CA LEU A 52 -5.67 6.45 -8.06
C LEU A 52 -4.55 5.92 -8.98
N SER A 53 -3.59 6.75 -9.34
CA SER A 53 -2.55 6.40 -10.31
C SER A 53 -1.51 5.44 -9.77
N THR A 54 -1.37 5.36 -8.45
CA THR A 54 -0.30 4.60 -7.80
C THR A 54 -0.69 4.11 -6.40
N ILE A 55 0.05 3.13 -5.91
CA ILE A 55 -0.03 2.73 -4.50
C ILE A 55 0.56 3.85 -3.65
N VAL A 56 -0.16 4.24 -2.62
CA VAL A 56 0.29 5.21 -1.61
C VAL A 56 0.48 4.49 -0.29
N VAL A 57 1.59 4.74 0.37
CA VAL A 57 1.86 4.24 1.72
C VAL A 57 2.03 5.43 2.64
N VAL A 58 1.29 5.44 3.72
CA VAL A 58 1.35 6.47 4.74
C VAL A 58 1.95 5.88 6.01
N GLU A 59 3.05 6.43 6.44
CA GLU A 59 3.72 6.08 7.69
C GLU A 59 3.35 7.10 8.75
N ALA A 60 2.80 6.62 9.86
CA ALA A 60 2.49 7.45 11.01
C ALA A 60 3.32 6.99 12.21
N ALA A 61 4.14 7.89 12.73
CA ALA A 61 4.97 7.67 13.89
C ALA A 61 5.07 8.96 14.72
N CYS A 62 4.76 8.86 16.02
CA CYS A 62 4.93 9.97 16.98
C CYS A 62 4.34 11.31 16.54
N GLY A 63 3.17 11.29 15.88
CA GLY A 63 2.49 12.51 15.41
C GLY A 63 2.97 13.02 14.04
N ASP A 64 4.04 12.44 13.48
CA ASP A 64 4.48 12.76 12.12
C ASP A 64 3.80 11.81 11.12
N VAL A 65 3.30 12.37 10.02
CA VAL A 65 2.60 11.64 8.96
C VAL A 65 3.33 11.86 7.64
N ARG A 66 3.89 10.80 7.08
CA ARG A 66 4.65 10.84 5.83
C ARG A 66 4.04 9.93 4.78
N GLY A 67 3.80 10.50 3.60
CA GLY A 67 3.32 9.76 2.45
C GLY A 67 4.45 9.35 1.50
N TYR A 68 4.35 8.14 0.96
CA TYR A 68 5.26 7.60 -0.05
C TYR A 68 4.46 7.03 -1.21
N VAL A 69 5.01 7.13 -2.41
CA VAL A 69 4.36 6.66 -3.65
C VAL A 69 5.28 5.77 -4.45
N LYS A 70 4.70 5.03 -5.41
CA LYS A 70 5.42 4.21 -6.39
C LYS A 70 6.37 3.20 -5.75
N SER A 71 7.60 3.13 -6.26
CA SER A 71 8.62 2.18 -5.79
C SER A 71 8.98 2.36 -4.33
N THR A 72 9.03 3.61 -3.85
CA THR A 72 9.34 3.90 -2.44
C THR A 72 8.25 3.37 -1.52
N ALA A 73 6.98 3.49 -1.88
CA ALA A 73 5.85 2.94 -1.12
C ALA A 73 5.97 1.43 -0.96
N VAL A 74 6.22 0.71 -2.06
CA VAL A 74 6.37 -0.74 -2.07
C VAL A 74 7.54 -1.19 -1.20
N LEU A 75 8.73 -0.59 -1.39
CA LEU A 75 9.92 -0.96 -0.64
C LEU A 75 9.80 -0.66 0.86
N ARG A 76 9.17 0.45 1.24
CA ARG A 76 8.89 0.78 2.63
C ARG A 76 7.96 -0.23 3.29
N THR A 77 6.95 -0.70 2.56
CA THR A 77 6.08 -1.75 3.05
C THR A 77 6.87 -3.04 3.35
N PHE A 78 7.68 -3.50 2.40
CA PHE A 78 8.48 -4.70 2.62
C PHE A 78 9.51 -4.51 3.74
N ALA A 79 10.14 -3.36 3.83
CA ALA A 79 11.07 -3.05 4.92
C ALA A 79 10.42 -3.15 6.31
N ALA A 80 9.12 -2.83 6.41
CA ALA A 80 8.37 -2.90 7.66
C ALA A 80 7.95 -4.33 8.05
N LEU A 81 7.98 -5.30 7.13
CA LEU A 81 7.53 -6.68 7.39
C LEU A 81 8.47 -7.49 8.29
N GLY A 82 9.66 -6.97 8.61
CA GLY A 82 10.69 -7.69 9.36
C GLY A 82 11.51 -8.66 8.51
N ALA A 83 12.39 -9.42 9.13
CA ALA A 83 13.28 -10.35 8.43
C ALA A 83 12.49 -11.55 7.82
N PRO A 84 12.89 -12.01 6.63
CA PRO A 84 13.99 -11.54 5.77
C PRO A 84 13.61 -10.37 4.85
N TRP A 85 12.35 -9.95 4.85
CA TRP A 85 11.76 -8.99 3.89
C TRP A 85 12.30 -7.57 4.07
N ASN A 86 12.76 -7.22 5.29
CA ASN A 86 13.38 -5.93 5.57
C ASN A 86 14.63 -5.68 4.72
N ALA A 87 15.32 -6.74 4.25
CA ALA A 87 16.45 -6.62 3.33
C ALA A 87 16.06 -5.91 2.00
N MET A 88 14.79 -5.96 1.60
CA MET A 88 14.30 -5.20 0.45
C MET A 88 14.40 -3.68 0.64
N GLY A 89 14.48 -3.22 1.88
CA GLY A 89 14.78 -1.82 2.19
C GLY A 89 16.15 -1.36 1.64
N ALA A 90 17.10 -2.26 1.43
CA ALA A 90 18.38 -1.92 0.81
C ALA A 90 18.23 -1.39 -0.62
N PHE A 91 17.19 -1.79 -1.34
CA PHE A 91 16.89 -1.24 -2.67
C PHE A 91 16.51 0.25 -2.64
N LEU A 92 16.21 0.82 -1.46
CA LEU A 92 16.04 2.26 -1.32
C LEU A 92 17.34 3.05 -1.63
N LEU A 93 18.50 2.38 -1.56
CA LEU A 93 19.79 2.96 -1.96
C LEU A 93 19.93 3.13 -3.47
N VAL A 94 19.16 2.37 -4.26
CA VAL A 94 19.13 2.53 -5.73
C VAL A 94 18.49 3.88 -6.07
N PRO A 95 19.06 4.63 -7.05
CA PRO A 95 18.50 5.91 -7.47
C PRO A 95 17.01 5.83 -7.80
N ARG A 96 16.25 6.80 -7.30
CA ARG A 96 14.79 6.83 -7.41
C ARG A 96 14.32 6.75 -8.86
N VAL A 97 15.04 7.39 -9.78
CA VAL A 97 14.72 7.39 -11.22
C VAL A 97 14.69 5.98 -11.78
N VAL A 98 15.68 5.14 -11.44
CA VAL A 98 15.76 3.74 -11.88
C VAL A 98 14.60 2.92 -11.32
N ARG A 99 14.36 3.04 -10.01
CA ARG A 99 13.28 2.32 -9.32
C ARG A 99 11.90 2.67 -9.86
N ASP A 100 11.64 3.96 -10.04
CA ASP A 100 10.37 4.46 -10.55
C ASP A 100 10.18 4.11 -12.03
N GLY A 101 11.26 3.99 -12.80
CA GLY A 101 11.23 3.47 -14.17
C GLY A 101 10.76 2.02 -14.22
N VAL A 102 11.30 1.16 -13.35
CA VAL A 102 10.84 -0.24 -13.22
C VAL A 102 9.38 -0.29 -12.77
N TYR A 103 9.01 0.51 -11.77
CA TYR A 103 7.63 0.60 -11.31
C TYR A 103 6.67 1.03 -12.43
N ALA A 104 7.03 2.06 -13.20
CA ALA A 104 6.23 2.55 -14.32
C ALA A 104 6.06 1.48 -15.41
N PHE A 105 7.11 0.70 -15.68
CA PHE A 105 7.04 -0.41 -16.63
C PHE A 105 6.04 -1.48 -16.17
N VAL A 106 6.11 -1.88 -14.90
CA VAL A 106 5.16 -2.84 -14.31
C VAL A 106 3.75 -2.28 -14.29
N ALA A 107 3.58 -1.02 -13.88
CA ALA A 107 2.29 -0.34 -13.85
C ALA A 107 1.65 -0.21 -15.23
N LYS A 108 2.45 0.08 -16.26
CA LYS A 108 1.99 0.13 -17.66
C LYS A 108 1.50 -1.22 -18.17
N ASN A 109 2.13 -2.30 -17.72
CA ASN A 109 1.78 -3.66 -18.10
C ASN A 109 0.71 -4.29 -17.17
N ARG A 110 0.26 -3.59 -16.13
CA ARG A 110 -0.72 -4.10 -15.15
C ARG A 110 -2.01 -4.63 -15.78
N HIS A 111 -2.46 -4.03 -16.88
CA HIS A 111 -3.65 -4.47 -17.60
C HIS A 111 -3.49 -5.83 -18.29
N ARG A 112 -2.25 -6.19 -18.65
CA ARG A 112 -1.95 -7.52 -19.22
C ARG A 112 -1.91 -8.61 -18.14
N VAL A 113 -1.42 -8.25 -16.95
CA VAL A 113 -1.33 -9.15 -15.79
C VAL A 113 -2.66 -9.22 -15.05
N GLY A 114 -3.45 -8.14 -15.06
CA GLY A 114 -4.63 -7.95 -14.23
C GLY A 114 -5.93 -8.58 -14.73
N LYS A 115 -6.01 -9.07 -15.96
CA LYS A 115 -7.26 -9.67 -16.49
C LYS A 115 -7.67 -10.98 -15.82
N ARG A 116 -6.83 -11.56 -14.96
CA ARG A 116 -7.07 -12.84 -14.29
C ARG A 116 -7.16 -12.77 -12.75
N ALA A 117 -7.02 -11.61 -12.15
CA ALA A 117 -7.09 -11.49 -10.70
C ALA A 117 -8.46 -10.96 -10.24
N SER A 118 -9.13 -11.71 -9.37
CA SER A 118 -10.36 -11.26 -8.72
C SER A 118 -10.10 -10.02 -7.86
N PRO A 119 -11.05 -9.06 -7.79
CA PRO A 119 -10.90 -7.86 -6.97
C PRO A 119 -10.63 -8.21 -5.49
N ALA A 120 -9.83 -7.40 -4.82
CA ALA A 120 -9.34 -7.64 -3.45
C ALA A 120 -10.45 -7.77 -2.41
N VAL A 121 -11.60 -7.20 -2.69
CA VAL A 121 -12.75 -7.11 -1.76
C VAL A 121 -13.69 -8.31 -1.87
N GLY A 122 -13.35 -9.32 -2.66
CA GLY A 122 -14.18 -10.53 -2.79
C GLY A 122 -14.20 -11.38 -1.51
N PRO A 123 -15.28 -12.17 -1.29
CA PRO A 123 -15.47 -12.99 -0.08
C PRO A 123 -14.37 -14.04 0.17
N LYS A 124 -13.52 -14.31 -0.82
CA LYS A 124 -12.45 -15.30 -0.77
C LYS A 124 -11.18 -14.84 -0.03
N HIS A 125 -11.11 -13.58 0.40
CA HIS A 125 -9.91 -12.99 1.02
C HIS A 125 -10.15 -12.54 2.47
N ALA A 126 -10.55 -13.48 3.33
CA ALA A 126 -10.88 -13.22 4.74
C ALA A 126 -9.76 -12.48 5.52
N VAL A 127 -8.50 -12.79 5.24
CA VAL A 127 -7.36 -12.16 5.93
C VAL A 127 -7.24 -10.68 5.54
N LEU A 128 -7.31 -10.38 4.25
CA LEU A 128 -7.25 -9.00 3.77
C LEU A 128 -8.47 -8.20 4.25
N ARG A 129 -9.66 -8.80 4.20
CA ARG A 129 -10.89 -8.17 4.70
C ARG A 129 -10.81 -7.85 6.19
N ARG A 130 -10.27 -8.77 7.03
CA ARG A 130 -10.06 -8.50 8.45
C ARG A 130 -9.09 -7.35 8.70
N ARG A 131 -8.10 -7.15 7.84
CA ARG A 131 -7.13 -6.05 7.94
C ARG A 131 -7.68 -4.74 7.43
N MET A 132 -8.56 -4.76 6.43
CA MET A 132 -9.27 -3.57 5.94
C MET A 132 -10.36 -3.09 6.91
N THR A 133 -10.98 -4.00 7.67
CA THR A 133 -12.00 -3.66 8.69
C THR A 133 -11.41 -3.29 10.05
N ARG A 134 -10.10 -3.46 10.24
CA ARG A 134 -9.44 -3.04 11.47
C ARG A 134 -9.43 -1.51 11.51
N SER A 135 -10.11 -0.94 12.48
CA SER A 135 -10.22 0.50 12.64
C SER A 135 -8.84 1.17 12.67
N LEU A 136 -8.61 2.08 11.73
CA LEU A 136 -7.45 2.95 11.77
C LEU A 136 -7.52 3.83 13.01
N PRO A 137 -6.38 4.14 13.65
CA PRO A 137 -6.34 5.07 14.75
C PRO A 137 -7.02 6.39 14.38
N LYS A 138 -7.85 6.89 15.28
CA LYS A 138 -8.59 8.15 15.07
C LYS A 138 -7.69 9.33 14.72
N GLU A 139 -6.43 9.28 15.17
CA GLU A 139 -5.41 10.29 14.87
C GLU A 139 -5.08 10.46 13.37
N LEU A 140 -5.28 9.42 12.57
CA LEU A 140 -5.08 9.46 11.11
C LEU A 140 -6.34 9.87 10.33
N VAL A 141 -7.49 9.73 10.95
CA VAL A 141 -8.80 9.98 10.32
C VAL A 141 -9.40 11.31 10.79
N ALA A 142 -9.01 11.82 11.95
CA ALA A 142 -9.46 13.11 12.45
C ALA A 142 -8.84 14.26 11.61
N GLU A 143 -9.72 15.12 11.08
CA GLU A 143 -9.37 16.39 10.44
C GLU A 143 -8.76 17.37 11.43
#